data_0f0282be81ad4473ed0cd5f3c0b936a3
#
_entry.id   0f0282be81ad4473ed0cd5f3c0b936a3
#
_cell.length_a   1.000
_cell.length_b   1.000
_cell.length_c   1.000
_cell.angle_alpha   90.00
_cell.angle_beta   90.00
_cell.angle_gamma   90.00
#
_symmetry.space_group_name_H-M   'P 1'
#
loop_
_entity.id
_entity.type
_entity.pdbx_description
1 polymer ?
#
loop_
_entity_poly.entity_id
_entity_poly.type
_entity_poly.pdbx_seq_one_letter_code
_entity_poly.pdbx_strand_id
1 'polypeptide(L)'
;MDKLDKHSRTIKFFRERIPAFACIPGCHDCCGPVLASSVEMARLPRKSEQEQDAALAALSCPHLGAGGCQVYEERPLVCRLFGTTPRLACPNGKRPAVMVAPALEQRVYRYFEQVRHVLV
;
A
#
# COMPACT_ATOMS: atom_id res chain seq x y z
N MET A 1 24.77 -9.31 -6.11
CA MET A 1 23.37 -8.90 -6.02
C MET A 1 23.25 -7.70 -5.15
N ASP A 2 22.65 -6.70 -5.64
CA ASP A 2 22.48 -5.49 -4.85
C ASP A 2 21.25 -5.55 -3.95
N LYS A 3 21.13 -4.56 -3.08
CA LYS A 3 20.02 -4.47 -2.13
C LYS A 3 18.67 -4.33 -2.82
N LEU A 4 18.65 -3.73 -4.00
CA LEU A 4 17.44 -3.47 -4.75
C LEU A 4 16.78 -4.78 -5.21
N ASP A 5 17.56 -5.73 -5.71
CA ASP A 5 17.05 -7.04 -6.10
C ASP A 5 16.48 -7.81 -4.92
N LYS A 6 17.16 -7.75 -3.78
CA LYS A 6 16.70 -8.38 -2.55
C LYS A 6 15.35 -7.82 -2.11
N HIS A 7 15.21 -6.50 -2.09
CA HIS A 7 13.95 -5.85 -1.72
C HIS A 7 12.83 -6.18 -2.72
N SER A 8 13.13 -6.20 -4.01
CA SER A 8 12.15 -6.54 -5.03
C SER A 8 11.61 -7.95 -4.84
N ARG A 9 12.46 -8.91 -4.51
CA ARG A 9 12.03 -10.29 -4.24
C ARG A 9 11.19 -10.39 -3.00
N THR A 10 11.56 -9.68 -1.95
CA THR A 10 10.79 -9.65 -0.70
C THR A 10 9.41 -9.06 -0.91
N ILE A 11 9.32 -7.95 -1.63
CA ILE A 11 8.04 -7.31 -1.95
C ILE A 11 7.15 -8.26 -2.75
N LYS A 12 7.71 -8.93 -3.77
CA LYS A 12 6.98 -9.90 -4.57
C LYS A 12 6.46 -11.05 -3.71
N PHE A 13 7.30 -11.56 -2.81
CA PHE A 13 6.90 -12.63 -1.89
C PHE A 13 5.66 -12.23 -1.08
N PHE A 14 5.65 -11.03 -0.52
CA PHE A 14 4.51 -10.56 0.26
C PHE A 14 3.29 -10.27 -0.61
N ARG A 15 3.48 -9.67 -1.78
CA ARG A 15 2.38 -9.39 -2.72
C ARG A 15 1.61 -10.65 -3.10
N GLU A 16 2.32 -11.74 -3.32
CA GLU A 16 1.73 -13.00 -3.72
C GLU A 16 0.92 -13.65 -2.59
N ARG A 17 1.18 -13.27 -1.34
CA ARG A 17 0.57 -13.86 -0.16
C ARG A 17 -0.49 -12.99 0.51
N ILE A 18 -0.52 -11.71 0.19
CA ILE A 18 -1.58 -10.82 0.67
C ILE A 18 -2.78 -11.01 -0.27
N PRO A 19 -3.92 -11.50 0.24
CA PRO A 19 -5.05 -11.82 -0.63
C PRO A 19 -5.68 -10.57 -1.23
N ALA A 20 -6.14 -10.68 -2.48
CA ALA A 20 -6.97 -9.68 -3.11
C ALA A 20 -8.43 -9.94 -2.74
N PHE A 21 -9.26 -8.90 -2.82
CA PHE A 21 -10.69 -9.02 -2.59
C PHE A 21 -11.43 -7.94 -3.37
N ALA A 22 -12.73 -8.17 -3.57
CA ALA A 22 -13.55 -7.22 -4.32
C ALA A 22 -13.87 -6.00 -3.45
N CYS A 23 -13.36 -4.84 -3.85
CA CYS A 23 -13.73 -3.56 -3.26
C CYS A 23 -14.92 -2.96 -3.99
N ILE A 24 -15.56 -1.96 -3.38
CA ILE A 24 -16.53 -1.13 -4.07
C ILE A 24 -15.79 -0.38 -5.18
N PRO A 25 -16.21 -0.48 -6.46
CA PRO A 25 -15.53 0.21 -7.55
C PRO A 25 -15.39 1.71 -7.29
N GLY A 26 -14.18 2.24 -7.49
CA GLY A 26 -13.90 3.65 -7.27
C GLY A 26 -13.84 4.09 -5.80
N CYS A 27 -13.99 3.19 -4.86
CA CYS A 27 -13.93 3.50 -3.43
C CYS A 27 -12.51 3.95 -3.04
N HIS A 28 -12.42 4.99 -2.23
CA HIS A 28 -11.15 5.53 -1.74
C HIS A 28 -11.17 5.78 -0.23
N ASP A 29 -12.11 5.19 0.49
CA ASP A 29 -12.28 5.43 1.92
C ASP A 29 -11.09 4.97 2.77
N CYS A 30 -10.26 4.05 2.26
CA CYS A 30 -9.03 3.65 2.91
C CYS A 30 -7.79 4.36 2.35
N CYS A 31 -7.95 5.25 1.37
CA CYS A 31 -6.84 6.05 0.83
C CYS A 31 -6.54 7.23 1.74
N GLY A 32 -5.27 7.55 1.89
CA GLY A 32 -4.85 8.68 2.70
C GLY A 32 -3.33 8.76 2.77
N PRO A 33 -2.79 9.66 3.60
CA PRO A 33 -1.34 9.75 3.79
C PRO A 33 -0.83 8.46 4.44
N VAL A 34 0.05 7.74 3.73
CA VAL A 34 0.69 6.53 4.25
C VAL A 34 2.17 6.56 3.94
N LEU A 35 2.96 5.81 4.71
CA LEU A 35 4.37 5.63 4.45
C LEU A 35 4.58 4.30 3.74
N ALA A 36 5.42 4.29 2.72
CA ALA A 36 5.78 3.09 1.99
C ALA A 36 7.29 3.01 1.82
N SER A 37 7.81 1.84 1.47
CA SER A 37 9.24 1.69 1.24
C SER A 37 9.67 2.52 0.02
N SER A 38 10.88 3.08 0.08
CA SER A 38 11.41 3.86 -1.03
C SER A 38 11.54 3.02 -2.31
N VAL A 39 11.76 1.71 -2.17
CA VAL A 39 11.86 0.80 -3.31
C VAL A 39 10.51 0.69 -4.03
N GLU A 40 9.43 0.59 -3.28
CA GLU A 40 8.08 0.54 -3.87
C GLU A 40 7.71 1.87 -4.50
N MET A 41 8.06 2.98 -3.85
CA MET A 41 7.78 4.32 -4.37
C MET A 41 8.49 4.60 -5.68
N ALA A 42 9.69 4.02 -5.88
CA ALA A 42 10.42 4.17 -7.13
C ALA A 42 9.69 3.57 -8.34
N ARG A 43 8.72 2.70 -8.12
CA ARG A 43 7.91 2.08 -9.18
C ARG A 43 6.68 2.89 -9.54
N LEU A 44 6.35 3.91 -8.75
CA LEU A 44 5.17 4.72 -8.98
C LEU A 44 5.52 5.96 -9.79
N PRO A 45 4.56 6.52 -10.54
CA PRO A 45 4.77 7.80 -11.21
C PRO A 45 5.18 8.87 -10.19
N ARG A 46 6.19 9.66 -10.53
CA ARG A 46 6.67 10.71 -9.66
C ARG A 46 5.67 11.86 -9.63
N LYS A 47 5.32 12.30 -8.44
CA LYS A 47 4.45 13.45 -8.23
C LYS A 47 5.28 14.66 -7.84
N SER A 48 4.84 15.84 -8.23
CA SER A 48 5.50 17.09 -7.83
C SER A 48 5.32 17.34 -6.34
N GLU A 49 6.20 18.15 -5.77
CA GLU A 49 6.06 18.58 -4.38
C GLU A 49 4.73 19.27 -4.14
N GLN A 50 4.28 20.07 -5.11
CA GLN A 50 2.98 20.76 -5.03
C GLN A 50 1.82 19.78 -4.98
N GLU A 51 1.84 18.72 -5.79
CA GLU A 51 0.81 17.70 -5.78
C GLU A 51 0.81 16.93 -4.45
N GLN A 52 2.00 16.62 -3.93
CA GLN A 52 2.14 15.92 -2.65
C GLN A 52 1.63 16.77 -1.49
N ASP A 53 1.97 18.05 -1.47
CA ASP A 53 1.53 18.98 -0.43
C ASP A 53 0.01 19.16 -0.45
N ALA A 54 -0.58 19.28 -1.63
CA ALA A 54 -2.03 19.42 -1.78
C ALA A 54 -2.76 18.17 -1.28
N ALA A 55 -2.25 16.98 -1.62
CA ALA A 55 -2.85 15.73 -1.15
C ALA A 55 -2.75 15.59 0.37
N LEU A 56 -1.60 15.93 0.95
CA LEU A 56 -1.40 15.88 2.39
C LEU A 56 -2.34 16.84 3.13
N ALA A 57 -2.50 18.05 2.62
CA ALA A 57 -3.41 19.05 3.19
C ALA A 57 -4.87 18.56 3.17
N ALA A 58 -5.24 17.76 2.17
CA ALA A 58 -6.57 17.18 2.04
C ALA A 58 -6.69 15.81 2.74
N LEU A 59 -5.63 15.35 3.42
CA LEU A 59 -5.55 14.01 4.02
C LEU A 59 -5.86 12.91 2.99
N SER A 60 -5.33 13.10 1.79
CA SER A 60 -5.55 12.21 0.65
C SER A 60 -4.23 11.67 0.10
N CYS A 61 -4.31 10.84 -0.93
CA CYS A 61 -3.14 10.27 -1.61
C CYS A 61 -2.97 10.97 -2.96
N PRO A 62 -1.75 11.38 -3.34
CA PRO A 62 -1.52 12.05 -4.63
C PRO A 62 -1.85 11.16 -5.84
N HIS A 63 -1.93 9.85 -5.66
CA HIS A 63 -2.27 8.92 -6.75
C HIS A 63 -3.76 8.64 -6.86
N LEU A 64 -4.59 9.29 -6.05
CA LEU A 64 -6.03 9.13 -6.10
C LEU A 64 -6.61 9.96 -7.26
N GLY A 65 -7.32 9.31 -8.17
CA GLY A 65 -8.02 9.95 -9.27
C GLY A 65 -9.53 9.86 -9.10
N ALA A 66 -10.27 10.37 -10.07
CA ALA A 66 -11.74 10.37 -10.04
C ALA A 66 -12.33 8.98 -9.96
N GLY A 67 -11.68 7.99 -10.56
CA GLY A 67 -12.14 6.59 -10.56
C GLY A 67 -11.51 5.73 -9.48
N GLY A 68 -10.78 6.31 -8.52
CA GLY A 68 -10.08 5.59 -7.47
C GLY A 68 -8.58 5.66 -7.64
N CYS A 69 -7.85 4.70 -7.08
CA CYS A 69 -6.39 4.68 -7.11
C CYS A 69 -5.87 4.49 -8.55
N GLN A 70 -5.09 5.44 -9.05
CA GLN A 70 -4.49 5.39 -10.39
C GLN A 70 -3.35 4.38 -10.51
N VAL A 71 -2.79 3.95 -9.38
CA VAL A 71 -1.68 2.98 -9.33
C VAL A 71 -2.09 1.69 -8.63
N TYR A 72 -3.35 1.30 -8.80
CA TYR A 72 -3.94 0.17 -8.08
C TYR A 72 -3.11 -1.11 -8.21
N GLU A 73 -2.62 -1.43 -9.40
CA GLU A 73 -1.84 -2.65 -9.65
C GLU A 73 -0.44 -2.60 -9.03
N GLU A 74 0.09 -1.40 -8.80
CA GLU A 74 1.40 -1.18 -8.20
C GLU A 74 1.30 -0.64 -6.77
N ARG A 75 0.15 -0.83 -6.13
CA ARG A 75 -0.03 -0.33 -4.75
C ARG A 75 1.08 -0.85 -3.84
N PRO A 76 1.64 0.01 -2.98
CA PRO A 76 2.58 -0.43 -1.94
C PRO A 76 1.96 -1.49 -1.03
N LEU A 77 2.80 -2.27 -0.35
CA LEU A 77 2.35 -3.32 0.56
C LEU A 77 1.40 -2.79 1.63
N VAL A 78 1.67 -1.59 2.18
CA VAL A 78 0.79 -1.00 3.20
C VAL A 78 -0.62 -0.80 2.65
N CYS A 79 -0.75 -0.35 1.41
CA CYS A 79 -2.05 -0.18 0.76
C CYS A 79 -2.76 -1.51 0.54
N ARG A 80 -2.00 -2.58 0.26
CA ARG A 80 -2.54 -3.92 0.05
C ARG A 80 -3.01 -4.58 1.34
N LEU A 81 -2.48 -4.16 2.48
CA LEU A 81 -2.90 -4.67 3.78
C LEU A 81 -4.29 -4.17 4.20
N PHE A 82 -4.72 -3.00 3.70
CA PHE A 82 -6.03 -2.47 4.03
C PHE A 82 -7.14 -3.44 3.61
N GLY A 83 -8.00 -3.75 4.56
CA GLY A 83 -9.08 -4.71 4.38
C GLY A 83 -8.68 -6.16 4.56
N THR A 84 -7.38 -6.47 4.66
CA THR A 84 -6.89 -7.85 4.77
C THR A 84 -6.44 -8.23 6.17
N THR A 85 -6.32 -7.25 7.08
CA THR A 85 -5.97 -7.47 8.47
C THR A 85 -6.95 -6.71 9.39
N PRO A 86 -7.18 -7.21 10.63
CA PRO A 86 -8.07 -6.51 11.56
C PRO A 86 -7.61 -5.10 11.92
N ARG A 87 -6.29 -4.85 11.93
CA ARG A 87 -5.72 -3.54 12.27
C ARG A 87 -5.99 -2.50 11.20
N LEU A 88 -6.12 -2.92 9.95
CA LEU A 88 -6.33 -2.05 8.81
C LEU A 88 -7.63 -2.46 8.10
N ALA A 89 -8.71 -2.56 8.87
CA ALA A 89 -10.00 -2.98 8.34
C ALA A 89 -10.53 -1.97 7.32
N CYS A 90 -11.23 -2.49 6.30
CA CYS A 90 -11.92 -1.64 5.35
C CYS A 90 -13.08 -0.93 6.06
N PRO A 91 -13.22 0.41 5.93
CA PRO A 91 -14.33 1.15 6.55
C PRO A 91 -15.71 0.67 6.10
N ASN A 92 -15.80 0.05 4.94
CA ASN A 92 -17.05 -0.45 4.36
C ASN A 92 -17.27 -1.95 4.59
N GLY A 93 -16.48 -2.55 5.49
CA GLY A 93 -16.62 -3.96 5.85
C GLY A 93 -16.19 -4.97 4.78
N LYS A 94 -15.54 -4.52 3.71
CA LYS A 94 -15.05 -5.42 2.67
C LYS A 94 -13.78 -6.14 3.13
N ARG A 95 -13.70 -7.42 2.82
CA ARG A 95 -12.56 -8.24 3.21
C ARG A 95 -12.47 -9.48 2.32
N PRO A 96 -11.28 -10.11 2.20
CA PRO A 96 -11.15 -11.38 1.49
C PRO A 96 -11.81 -12.51 2.29
N ALA A 97 -12.05 -13.63 1.63
CA ALA A 97 -12.58 -14.83 2.28
C ALA A 97 -11.67 -15.32 3.42
N VAL A 98 -10.36 -15.19 3.21
CA VAL A 98 -9.35 -15.53 4.23
C VAL A 98 -8.49 -14.30 4.46
N MET A 99 -8.45 -13.82 5.69
CA MET A 99 -7.62 -12.68 6.08
C MET A 99 -6.14 -13.07 6.12
N VAL A 100 -5.25 -12.09 6.07
CA VAL A 100 -3.81 -12.32 6.23
C VAL A 100 -3.55 -12.99 7.57
N ALA A 101 -2.77 -14.08 7.57
CA ALA A 101 -2.40 -14.77 8.81
C ALA A 101 -1.58 -13.84 9.71
N PRO A 102 -1.80 -13.85 11.03
CA PRO A 102 -1.05 -13.00 11.96
C PRO A 102 0.48 -13.13 11.84
N ALA A 103 0.97 -14.33 11.58
CA ALA A 103 2.41 -14.56 11.39
C ALA A 103 2.94 -13.85 10.15
N LEU A 104 2.18 -13.85 9.06
CA LEU A 104 2.55 -13.14 7.83
C LEU A 104 2.51 -11.63 8.05
N GLU A 105 1.48 -11.13 8.72
CA GLU A 105 1.36 -9.71 9.05
C GLU A 105 2.57 -9.22 9.84
N GLN A 106 2.98 -9.99 10.86
CA GLN A 106 4.17 -9.65 11.64
C GLN A 106 5.44 -9.60 10.79
N ARG A 107 5.58 -10.52 9.85
CA ARG A 107 6.74 -10.53 8.94
C ARG A 107 6.76 -9.30 8.05
N VAL A 108 5.61 -8.85 7.57
CA VAL A 108 5.50 -7.63 6.77
C VAL A 108 5.91 -6.42 7.61
N TYR A 109 5.43 -6.29 8.83
CA TYR A 109 5.81 -5.19 9.71
C TYR A 109 7.29 -5.20 10.08
N ARG A 110 7.89 -6.37 10.29
CA ARG A 110 9.34 -6.48 10.50
C ARG A 110 10.12 -5.99 9.28
N TYR A 111 9.64 -6.33 8.09
CA TYR A 111 10.24 -5.84 6.86
C TYR A 111 10.14 -4.32 6.80
N PHE A 112 9.01 -3.74 7.17
CA PHE A 112 8.86 -2.28 7.21
C PHE A 112 9.87 -1.61 8.12
N GLU A 113 10.21 -2.24 9.24
CA GLU A 113 11.21 -1.71 10.16
C GLU A 113 12.62 -1.69 9.56
N GLN A 114 12.89 -2.52 8.56
CA GLN A 114 14.21 -2.69 7.96
C GLN A 114 14.44 -1.82 6.73
N VAL A 115 13.44 -1.13 6.25
CA VAL A 115 13.54 -0.37 5.00
C VAL A 115 13.27 1.11 5.25
N ARG A 116 13.82 1.94 4.35
CA ARG A 116 13.54 3.36 4.37
C ARG A 116 12.10 3.61 3.91
N HIS A 117 11.38 4.43 4.66
CA HIS A 117 10.01 4.81 4.33
C HIS A 117 9.96 6.25 3.83
N VAL A 118 9.07 6.48 2.90
CA VAL A 118 8.77 7.82 2.38
C VAL A 118 7.25 7.97 2.27
N LEU A 119 6.79 9.21 2.33
CA LEU A 119 5.36 9.49 2.19
C LEU A 119 4.93 9.22 0.75
N VAL A 120 3.83 8.49 0.61
CA VAL A 120 3.25 8.19 -0.70
C VAL A 120 2.68 9.43 -1.35
#